data_b59165ed5f85c7f0b86f69ab810e067e
#
_entry.id   b59165ed5f85c7f0b86f69ab810e067e
#
_cell.length_a   1.000
_cell.length_b   1.000
_cell.length_c   1.000
_cell.angle_alpha   90.00
_cell.angle_beta   90.00
_cell.angle_gamma   90.00
#
_symmetry.space_group_name_H-M   'P 1'
#
loop_
_entity.id
_entity.type
_entity.pdbx_description
1 polymer ?
#
loop_
_entity_poly.entity_id
_entity_poly.type
_entity_poly.pdbx_seq_one_letter_code
_entity_poly.pdbx_strand_id
1 'polypeptide(L)'
;CVLVLFLCTSGYFLFSEPKIATIQSCEDAAWESDLPTTPGSELIPGTLKLRTGLASIELRSGASFVLEGPAEVELISAMKTRLVAGMVMVEVPEQAIGFVLETPDGYAIDYGTRFAVAVDPIKNVSSFEVIDGEIGVHHPVSGSEVRLVDNQTISIEKGIVSPMKEG
;
A
#
# COMPACT_ATOMS: atom_id res chain seq x y z
N CYS A 1 -57.22 -7.56 -30.13
CA CYS A 1 -55.82 -7.96 -29.93
C CYS A 1 -55.02 -6.72 -29.56
N VAL A 2 -54.69 -6.57 -28.26
CA VAL A 2 -53.82 -5.51 -27.79
C VAL A 2 -52.44 -6.10 -27.52
N LEU A 3 -51.47 -5.72 -28.34
CA LEU A 3 -50.07 -6.13 -28.20
C LEU A 3 -49.41 -5.23 -27.14
N VAL A 4 -49.17 -5.75 -25.93
CA VAL A 4 -48.43 -5.08 -24.90
C VAL A 4 -46.91 -5.28 -25.15
N LEU A 5 -46.25 -4.25 -25.66
CA LEU A 5 -44.81 -4.21 -25.81
C LEU A 5 -44.19 -3.97 -24.41
N PHE A 6 -43.62 -5.03 -23.81
CA PHE A 6 -42.74 -4.91 -22.66
C PHE A 6 -41.39 -4.35 -23.12
N LEU A 7 -41.17 -3.03 -22.90
CA LEU A 7 -39.86 -2.44 -23.00
C LEU A 7 -39.04 -2.85 -21.73
N CYS A 8 -38.21 -3.88 -21.89
CA CYS A 8 -37.15 -4.17 -20.93
C CYS A 8 -36.12 -3.04 -21.00
N THR A 9 -36.24 -2.05 -20.12
CA THR A 9 -35.17 -1.11 -19.83
C THR A 9 -34.14 -1.84 -18.96
N SER A 10 -33.14 -2.47 -19.61
CA SER A 10 -31.93 -2.94 -18.91
C SER A 10 -31.20 -1.74 -18.35
N GLY A 11 -31.48 -1.43 -17.09
CA GLY A 11 -30.69 -0.46 -16.32
C GLY A 11 -29.26 -1.01 -16.14
N TYR A 12 -28.34 -0.54 -16.96
CA TYR A 12 -26.91 -0.71 -16.68
C TYR A 12 -26.61 0.11 -15.44
N PHE A 13 -26.63 -0.53 -14.27
CA PHE A 13 -26.04 0.03 -13.07
C PHE A 13 -24.53 0.07 -13.33
N LEU A 14 -24.03 1.25 -13.70
CA LEU A 14 -22.60 1.54 -13.71
C LEU A 14 -22.15 1.58 -12.25
N PHE A 15 -21.68 0.44 -11.76
CA PHE A 15 -20.94 0.39 -10.49
C PHE A 15 -19.61 1.09 -10.74
N SER A 16 -19.55 2.38 -10.40
CA SER A 16 -18.28 3.09 -10.31
C SER A 16 -17.52 2.52 -9.12
N GLU A 17 -16.32 2.00 -9.34
CA GLU A 17 -15.46 1.56 -8.24
C GLU A 17 -15.19 2.70 -7.27
N PRO A 18 -15.22 2.45 -5.95
CA PRO A 18 -15.01 3.49 -4.96
C PRO A 18 -13.57 4.03 -5.07
N LYS A 19 -13.45 5.33 -5.11
CA LYS A 19 -12.15 5.99 -5.02
C LYS A 19 -11.61 5.83 -3.61
N ILE A 20 -10.40 5.33 -3.49
CA ILE A 20 -9.77 4.93 -2.22
C ILE A 20 -8.55 5.75 -1.85
N ALA A 21 -7.98 6.49 -2.79
CA ALA A 21 -6.77 7.29 -2.57
C ALA A 21 -6.75 8.54 -3.47
N THR A 22 -5.81 9.43 -3.17
CA THR A 22 -5.52 10.63 -3.97
C THR A 22 -4.01 10.84 -4.08
N ILE A 23 -3.50 11.18 -5.26
CA ILE A 23 -2.12 11.63 -5.42
C ILE A 23 -2.01 13.05 -4.89
N GLN A 24 -1.20 13.26 -3.85
CA GLN A 24 -1.01 14.56 -3.22
C GLN A 24 0.06 15.38 -3.94
N SER A 25 1.21 14.78 -4.23
CA SER A 25 2.33 15.43 -4.89
C SER A 25 3.19 14.46 -5.67
N CYS A 26 3.94 15.00 -6.64
CA CYS A 26 4.94 14.28 -7.42
C CYS A 26 6.16 15.19 -7.61
N GLU A 27 7.36 14.62 -7.44
CA GLU A 27 8.64 15.28 -7.72
C GLU A 27 9.45 14.40 -8.67
N ASP A 28 9.77 14.91 -9.85
CA ASP A 28 10.51 14.24 -10.92
C ASP A 28 9.98 12.82 -11.24
N ALA A 29 8.66 12.63 -11.04
CA ALA A 29 8.01 11.35 -11.12
C ALA A 29 7.77 10.91 -12.57
N ALA A 30 8.32 9.75 -12.93
CA ALA A 30 8.01 9.05 -14.18
C ALA A 30 7.24 7.77 -13.88
N TRP A 31 6.03 7.68 -14.40
CA TRP A 31 5.10 6.59 -14.13
C TRP A 31 5.01 5.58 -15.29
N GLU A 32 4.72 4.34 -14.92
CA GLU A 32 4.28 3.27 -15.80
C GLU A 32 3.02 2.65 -15.17
N SER A 33 1.88 3.34 -15.29
CA SER A 33 0.64 2.97 -14.61
C SER A 33 -0.57 3.31 -15.46
N ASP A 34 -1.59 2.45 -15.40
CA ASP A 34 -2.89 2.69 -16.07
C ASP A 34 -3.81 3.62 -15.26
N LEU A 35 -3.50 3.83 -13.98
CA LEU A 35 -4.21 4.78 -13.14
C LEU A 35 -3.77 6.23 -13.44
N PRO A 36 -4.64 7.23 -13.20
CA PRO A 36 -4.25 8.63 -13.36
C PRO A 36 -3.18 9.01 -12.33
N THR A 37 -2.09 9.67 -12.76
CA THR A 37 -0.89 9.89 -11.94
C THR A 37 -0.53 11.37 -11.76
N THR A 38 -1.42 12.28 -12.06
CA THR A 38 -1.22 13.72 -11.80
C THR A 38 -1.64 14.07 -10.37
N PRO A 39 -0.98 15.05 -9.71
CA PRO A 39 -1.44 15.55 -8.42
C PRO A 39 -2.91 15.95 -8.43
N GLY A 40 -3.65 15.56 -7.39
CA GLY A 40 -5.10 15.73 -7.29
C GLY A 40 -5.93 14.60 -7.92
N SER A 41 -5.32 13.66 -8.63
CA SER A 41 -6.03 12.50 -9.19
C SER A 41 -6.57 11.61 -8.07
N GLU A 42 -7.85 11.28 -8.17
CA GLU A 42 -8.49 10.28 -7.31
C GLU A 42 -8.29 8.87 -7.90
N LEU A 43 -7.89 7.94 -7.05
CA LEU A 43 -7.51 6.58 -7.43
C LEU A 43 -8.55 5.56 -6.96
N ILE A 44 -8.86 4.63 -7.84
CA ILE A 44 -9.58 3.38 -7.55
C ILE A 44 -8.55 2.30 -7.16
N PRO A 45 -8.97 1.11 -6.66
CA PRO A 45 -8.07 -0.04 -6.51
C PRO A 45 -7.31 -0.32 -7.81
N GLY A 46 -6.02 -0.64 -7.69
CA GLY A 46 -5.17 -0.91 -8.84
C GLY A 46 -3.68 -0.71 -8.55
N THR A 47 -2.85 -0.90 -9.57
CA THR A 47 -1.40 -0.85 -9.44
C THR A 47 -0.83 0.51 -9.87
N LEU A 48 0.02 1.06 -9.03
CA LEU A 48 0.87 2.21 -9.32
C LEU A 48 2.32 1.75 -9.47
N LYS A 49 2.95 2.12 -10.56
CA LYS A 49 4.36 1.82 -10.82
C LYS A 49 5.11 3.11 -11.10
N LEU A 50 5.96 3.49 -10.16
CA LEU A 50 6.83 4.66 -10.25
C LEU A 50 8.21 4.22 -10.70
N ARG A 51 8.67 4.74 -11.84
CA ARG A 51 9.99 4.41 -12.39
C ARG A 51 11.10 5.23 -11.77
N THR A 52 10.83 6.52 -11.55
CA THR A 52 11.79 7.47 -10.97
C THR A 52 11.04 8.55 -10.21
N GLY A 53 11.75 9.25 -9.31
CA GLY A 53 11.22 10.37 -8.55
C GLY A 53 10.50 9.97 -7.28
N LEU A 54 9.76 10.91 -6.73
CA LEU A 54 8.97 10.75 -5.50
C LEU A 54 7.50 11.02 -5.77
N ALA A 55 6.63 10.29 -5.08
CA ALA A 55 5.19 10.54 -5.12
C ALA A 55 4.57 10.32 -3.75
N SER A 56 3.75 11.27 -3.31
CA SER A 56 2.96 11.18 -2.08
C SER A 56 1.51 10.83 -2.41
N ILE A 57 1.00 9.80 -1.76
CA ILE A 57 -0.37 9.29 -1.91
C ILE A 57 -1.04 9.27 -0.54
N GLU A 58 -2.27 9.78 -0.48
CA GLU A 58 -3.12 9.73 0.71
C GLU A 58 -4.32 8.82 0.46
N LEU A 59 -4.52 7.87 1.36
CA LEU A 59 -5.68 6.98 1.34
C LEU A 59 -6.89 7.66 2.01
N ARG A 60 -8.10 7.24 1.67
CA ARG A 60 -9.33 7.78 2.28
C ARG A 60 -9.45 7.53 3.78
N SER A 61 -8.70 6.60 4.32
CA SER A 61 -8.56 6.39 5.77
C SER A 61 -7.81 7.51 6.49
N GLY A 62 -7.04 8.30 5.74
CA GLY A 62 -6.08 9.28 6.25
C GLY A 62 -4.65 8.75 6.34
N ALA A 63 -4.43 7.44 6.18
CA ALA A 63 -3.09 6.92 6.02
C ALA A 63 -2.45 7.48 4.75
N SER A 64 -1.19 7.83 4.81
CA SER A 64 -0.44 8.35 3.68
C SER A 64 0.88 7.62 3.51
N PHE A 65 1.40 7.63 2.30
CA PHE A 65 2.72 7.08 2.04
C PHE A 65 3.43 7.82 0.92
N VAL A 66 4.76 7.81 1.01
CA VAL A 66 5.67 8.33 -0.02
C VAL A 66 6.36 7.16 -0.69
N LEU A 67 6.22 7.08 -2.01
CA LEU A 67 6.95 6.15 -2.87
C LEU A 67 8.23 6.82 -3.36
N GLU A 68 9.33 6.08 -3.35
CA GLU A 68 10.57 6.43 -4.03
C GLU A 68 10.78 5.45 -5.18
N GLY A 69 10.90 5.99 -6.40
CA GLY A 69 11.12 5.16 -7.59
C GLY A 69 12.56 4.62 -7.69
N PRO A 70 12.76 3.39 -8.19
CA PRO A 70 11.74 2.52 -8.75
C PRO A 70 10.92 1.78 -7.69
N ALA A 71 9.59 1.85 -7.77
CA ALA A 71 8.68 1.18 -6.85
C ALA A 71 7.38 0.75 -7.52
N GLU A 72 6.80 -0.33 -7.03
CA GLU A 72 5.51 -0.85 -7.48
C GLU A 72 4.63 -1.14 -6.28
N VAL A 73 3.43 -0.54 -6.25
CA VAL A 73 2.46 -0.66 -5.16
C VAL A 73 1.08 -0.96 -5.71
N GLU A 74 0.37 -1.88 -5.08
CA GLU A 74 -1.02 -2.20 -5.35
C GLU A 74 -1.93 -1.57 -4.29
N LEU A 75 -2.82 -0.69 -4.70
CA LEU A 75 -3.87 -0.12 -3.87
C LEU A 75 -5.03 -1.12 -3.81
N ILE A 76 -5.31 -1.67 -2.63
CA ILE A 76 -6.34 -2.70 -2.45
C ILE A 76 -7.61 -2.09 -1.87
N SER A 77 -7.46 -1.28 -0.82
CA SER A 77 -8.56 -0.55 -0.18
C SER A 77 -8.04 0.69 0.54
N ALA A 78 -8.92 1.49 1.12
CA ALA A 78 -8.50 2.63 1.96
C ALA A 78 -7.69 2.23 3.20
N MET A 79 -7.73 0.96 3.62
CA MET A 79 -7.04 0.44 4.81
C MET A 79 -5.98 -0.62 4.47
N LYS A 80 -5.73 -0.86 3.18
CA LYS A 80 -4.83 -1.94 2.77
C LYS A 80 -4.12 -1.64 1.46
N THR A 81 -2.81 -1.78 1.48
CA THR A 81 -1.92 -1.58 0.34
C THR A 81 -0.89 -2.71 0.30
N ARG A 82 -0.41 -3.08 -0.88
CA ARG A 82 0.68 -4.05 -1.05
C ARG A 82 1.85 -3.41 -1.74
N LEU A 83 3.03 -3.46 -1.13
CA LEU A 83 4.30 -3.11 -1.77
C LEU A 83 4.84 -4.35 -2.49
N VAL A 84 4.95 -4.28 -3.80
CA VAL A 84 5.45 -5.37 -4.65
C VAL A 84 6.96 -5.28 -4.81
N ALA A 85 7.48 -4.06 -4.97
CA ALA A 85 8.91 -3.80 -5.11
C ALA A 85 9.22 -2.35 -4.74
N GLY A 86 10.45 -2.09 -4.32
CA GLY A 86 10.95 -0.76 -3.99
C GLY A 86 10.79 -0.37 -2.53
N MET A 87 10.66 0.91 -2.26
CA MET A 87 10.59 1.46 -0.91
C MET A 87 9.38 2.38 -0.75
N VAL A 88 8.78 2.31 0.41
CA VAL A 88 7.68 3.18 0.84
C VAL A 88 7.87 3.62 2.28
N MET A 89 7.62 4.89 2.55
CA MET A 89 7.49 5.43 3.91
C MET A 89 6.01 5.70 4.17
N VAL A 90 5.50 5.15 5.25
CA VAL A 90 4.07 5.20 5.62
C VAL A 90 3.91 6.01 6.89
N GLU A 91 2.86 6.84 6.91
CA GLU A 91 2.40 7.55 8.10
C GLU A 91 0.93 7.23 8.31
N VAL A 92 0.61 6.72 9.49
CA VAL A 92 -0.74 6.29 9.85
C VAL A 92 -1.27 7.11 11.02
N PRO A 93 -2.20 8.02 10.78
CA PRO A 93 -2.84 8.78 11.84
C PRO A 93 -3.81 7.92 12.64
N GLU A 94 -4.20 8.41 13.82
CA GLU A 94 -5.04 7.68 14.80
C GLU A 94 -6.33 7.09 14.19
N GLN A 95 -6.98 7.82 13.28
CA GLN A 95 -8.20 7.35 12.62
C GLN A 95 -7.97 6.21 11.63
N ALA A 96 -6.72 5.94 11.24
CA ALA A 96 -6.33 4.89 10.30
C ALA A 96 -5.59 3.71 10.98
N ILE A 97 -5.56 3.66 12.30
CA ILE A 97 -4.99 2.53 13.06
C ILE A 97 -5.62 1.22 12.59
N GLY A 98 -4.79 0.20 12.41
CA GLY A 98 -5.16 -1.07 11.78
C GLY A 98 -4.91 -1.09 10.27
N PHE A 99 -4.29 -0.05 9.71
CA PHE A 99 -3.82 -0.07 8.33
C PHE A 99 -2.88 -1.26 8.09
N VAL A 100 -3.04 -1.93 6.96
CA VAL A 100 -2.26 -3.11 6.60
C VAL A 100 -1.39 -2.82 5.38
N LEU A 101 -0.07 -3.01 5.53
CA LEU A 101 0.86 -3.04 4.42
C LEU A 101 1.35 -4.46 4.18
N GLU A 102 0.97 -5.03 3.03
CA GLU A 102 1.45 -6.35 2.59
C GLU A 102 2.74 -6.23 1.79
N THR A 103 3.55 -7.27 1.86
CA THR A 103 4.71 -7.54 1.00
C THR A 103 4.66 -8.98 0.52
N PRO A 104 5.49 -9.41 -0.44
CA PRO A 104 5.57 -10.81 -0.86
C PRO A 104 5.93 -11.78 0.29
N ASP A 105 6.67 -11.30 1.29
CA ASP A 105 7.22 -12.15 2.37
C ASP A 105 6.44 -12.05 3.68
N GLY A 106 5.57 -11.06 3.84
CA GLY A 106 4.79 -10.85 5.07
C GLY A 106 3.91 -9.61 5.00
N TYR A 107 3.31 -9.23 6.14
CA TYR A 107 2.53 -8.01 6.22
C TYR A 107 2.67 -7.35 7.59
N ALA A 108 2.58 -6.02 7.60
CA ALA A 108 2.55 -5.23 8.81
C ALA A 108 1.11 -4.76 9.10
N ILE A 109 0.71 -4.84 10.37
CA ILE A 109 -0.48 -4.17 10.91
C ILE A 109 0.01 -2.99 11.73
N ASP A 110 -0.53 -1.82 11.43
CA ASP A 110 -0.18 -0.58 12.10
C ASP A 110 -0.98 -0.35 13.39
N TYR A 111 -0.33 0.22 14.40
CA TYR A 111 -0.93 0.63 15.67
C TYR A 111 -0.77 2.14 15.96
N GLY A 112 -0.66 2.96 14.90
CA GLY A 112 -0.46 4.40 15.00
C GLY A 112 1.02 4.78 14.85
N THR A 113 1.56 4.68 13.63
CA THR A 113 3.00 4.58 13.40
C THR A 113 3.44 5.38 12.19
N ARG A 114 4.70 5.78 12.22
CA ARG A 114 5.47 6.12 11.02
C ARG A 114 6.54 5.06 10.82
N PHE A 115 6.50 4.37 9.70
CA PHE A 115 7.39 3.25 9.40
C PHE A 115 7.77 3.22 7.93
N ALA A 116 8.91 2.58 7.64
CA ALA A 116 9.37 2.33 6.28
C ALA A 116 9.33 0.83 5.96
N VAL A 117 9.02 0.52 4.71
CA VAL A 117 9.08 -0.85 4.19
C VAL A 117 9.81 -0.85 2.86
N ALA A 118 10.73 -1.80 2.70
CA ALA A 118 11.43 -2.02 1.45
C ALA A 118 11.30 -3.48 1.01
N VAL A 119 11.10 -3.68 -0.29
CA VAL A 119 11.01 -4.99 -0.93
C VAL A 119 12.03 -5.07 -2.06
N ASP A 120 12.95 -6.02 -1.93
CA ASP A 120 13.89 -6.39 -2.99
C ASP A 120 13.42 -7.72 -3.60
N PRO A 121 12.73 -7.69 -4.75
CA PRO A 121 12.18 -8.90 -5.37
C PRO A 121 13.27 -9.81 -5.96
N ILE A 122 14.48 -9.29 -6.20
CA ILE A 122 15.60 -10.09 -6.73
C ILE A 122 16.18 -10.95 -5.62
N LYS A 123 16.34 -10.38 -4.42
CA LYS A 123 16.85 -11.10 -3.25
C LYS A 123 15.76 -11.87 -2.51
N ASN A 124 14.48 -11.62 -2.80
CA ASN A 124 13.31 -12.10 -2.05
C ASN A 124 13.42 -11.71 -0.56
N VAL A 125 13.58 -10.42 -0.32
CA VAL A 125 13.69 -9.84 1.02
C VAL A 125 12.71 -8.69 1.16
N SER A 126 11.93 -8.74 2.23
CA SER A 126 11.12 -7.61 2.71
C SER A 126 11.66 -7.13 4.06
N SER A 127 11.90 -5.84 4.20
CA SER A 127 12.36 -5.23 5.45
C SER A 127 11.34 -4.22 5.96
N PHE A 128 11.20 -4.16 7.28
CA PHE A 128 10.28 -3.30 8.01
C PHE A 128 11.06 -2.55 9.08
N GLU A 129 10.94 -1.23 9.11
CA GLU A 129 11.60 -0.33 10.05
C GLU A 129 10.58 0.60 10.68
N VAL A 130 10.53 0.63 12.01
CA VAL A 130 9.70 1.58 12.75
C VAL A 130 10.49 2.84 13.04
N ILE A 131 9.96 3.99 12.62
CA ILE A 131 10.55 5.30 12.87
C ILE A 131 9.97 5.87 14.18
N ASP A 132 8.65 5.74 14.35
CA ASP A 132 7.93 6.23 15.53
C ASP A 132 6.64 5.42 15.70
N GLY A 133 6.39 4.85 16.89
CA GLY A 133 5.21 4.07 17.24
C GLY A 133 5.43 2.56 17.27
N GLU A 134 4.45 1.79 16.84
CA GLU A 134 4.44 0.32 16.92
C GLU A 134 3.76 -0.33 15.72
N ILE A 135 4.36 -1.39 15.17
CA ILE A 135 3.75 -2.26 14.17
C ILE A 135 3.83 -3.73 14.60
N GLY A 136 2.84 -4.53 14.20
CA GLY A 136 2.90 -5.98 14.25
C GLY A 136 3.25 -6.55 12.89
N VAL A 137 4.43 -7.16 12.73
CA VAL A 137 4.82 -7.82 11.49
C VAL A 137 4.48 -9.30 11.57
N HIS A 138 3.70 -9.76 10.60
CA HIS A 138 3.18 -11.12 10.54
C HIS A 138 3.83 -11.91 9.41
N HIS A 139 4.25 -13.11 9.72
CA HIS A 139 4.71 -14.07 8.71
C HIS A 139 3.52 -14.84 8.12
N PRO A 140 3.33 -14.87 6.79
CA PRO A 140 2.09 -15.37 6.17
C PRO A 140 1.87 -16.87 6.33
N VAL A 141 2.94 -17.66 6.50
CA VAL A 141 2.85 -19.13 6.59
C VAL A 141 2.75 -19.60 8.04
N SER A 142 3.57 -19.05 8.95
CA SER A 142 3.57 -19.46 10.36
C SER A 142 2.51 -18.78 11.21
N GLY A 143 1.97 -17.65 10.73
CA GLY A 143 1.07 -16.79 11.51
C GLY A 143 1.75 -16.13 12.71
N SER A 144 3.09 -16.27 12.86
CA SER A 144 3.82 -15.63 13.94
C SER A 144 3.83 -14.11 13.76
N GLU A 145 3.61 -13.40 14.86
CA GLU A 145 3.70 -11.94 14.94
C GLU A 145 5.00 -11.55 15.64
N VAL A 146 5.70 -10.58 15.09
CA VAL A 146 6.81 -9.89 15.74
C VAL A 146 6.41 -8.43 15.88
N ARG A 147 6.36 -7.93 17.11
CA ARG A 147 6.10 -6.52 17.39
C ARG A 147 7.39 -5.72 17.30
N LEU A 148 7.34 -4.63 16.56
CA LEU A 148 8.42 -3.67 16.43
C LEU A 148 7.96 -2.34 17.02
N VAL A 149 8.86 -1.70 17.74
CA VAL A 149 8.69 -0.34 18.28
C VAL A 149 9.79 0.57 17.73
N ASP A 150 9.79 1.83 18.17
CA ASP A 150 10.71 2.86 17.71
C ASP A 150 12.16 2.38 17.47
N ASN A 151 12.69 2.70 16.31
CA ASN A 151 14.05 2.38 15.87
C ASN A 151 14.39 0.88 15.76
N GLN A 152 13.36 0.02 15.70
CA GLN A 152 13.56 -1.40 15.44
C GLN A 152 13.36 -1.73 13.96
N THR A 153 14.18 -2.64 13.47
CA THR A 153 14.14 -3.11 12.09
C THR A 153 14.24 -4.63 12.05
N ILE A 154 13.41 -5.25 11.22
CA ILE A 154 13.54 -6.67 10.87
C ILE A 154 13.54 -6.86 9.36
N SER A 155 14.08 -7.97 8.91
CA SER A 155 13.93 -8.46 7.55
C SER A 155 13.35 -9.87 7.53
N ILE A 156 12.54 -10.13 6.51
CA ILE A 156 12.04 -11.47 6.18
C ILE A 156 12.69 -11.88 4.86
N GLU A 157 13.50 -12.92 4.90
CA GLU A 157 14.13 -13.52 3.72
C GLU A 157 13.70 -14.97 3.62
N LYS A 158 13.04 -15.35 2.51
CA LYS A 158 12.58 -16.73 2.28
C LYS A 158 11.81 -17.35 3.46
N GLY A 159 11.04 -16.52 4.15
CA GLY A 159 10.25 -16.93 5.32
C GLY A 159 11.04 -16.98 6.64
N ILE A 160 12.28 -16.53 6.67
CA ILE A 160 13.09 -16.43 7.88
C ILE A 160 13.08 -14.99 8.36
N VAL A 161 12.58 -14.76 9.57
CA VAL A 161 12.60 -13.45 10.22
C VAL A 161 13.96 -13.26 10.89
N SER A 162 14.65 -12.20 10.54
CA SER A 162 15.97 -11.86 11.12
C SER A 162 15.96 -10.40 11.58
N PRO A 163 16.41 -10.10 12.82
CA PRO A 163 16.65 -8.72 13.21
C PRO A 163 17.80 -8.16 12.37
N MET A 164 17.62 -6.97 11.80
CA MET A 164 18.74 -6.26 11.20
C MET A 164 19.66 -5.78 12.33
N LYS A 165 20.96 -6.06 12.22
CA LYS A 165 21.95 -5.52 13.15
C LYS A 165 22.00 -4.01 12.96
N GLU A 166 21.85 -3.28 14.05
CA GLU A 166 22.22 -1.86 14.10
C GLU A 166 23.66 -1.71 13.58
N GLY A 167 23.83 -0.87 12.55
CA GLY A 167 25.12 -0.52 11.96
C GLY A 167 25.83 0.56 12.71
#